data_58d8c95b023e49f4f6914d57f5b99054
#
_entry.id   58d8c95b023e49f4f6914d57f5b99054
#
_cell.length_a   1.000
_cell.length_b   1.000
_cell.length_c   1.000
_cell.angle_alpha   90.00
_cell.angle_beta   90.00
_cell.angle_gamma   90.00
#
_symmetry.space_group_name_H-M   'P 1'
#
loop_
_entity.id
_entity.type
_entity.pdbx_description
1 polymer ?
#
loop_
_entity_poly.entity_id
_entity_poly.type
_entity_poly.pdbx_seq_one_letter_code
_entity_poly.pdbx_strand_id
1 'polypeptide(L)'
;MSELDGLVDELRRAWAYTDSLWLDLSDDEVRWRPSAQSSAIGWHLGHQAAVAHFTVRNLLAAEASLDPELDALMDSVTPEPDRGDLPDRARLARYRGAVAERVLARVDEVRTGAVGAPAQLRVVANGVVRALVNHEYQHAQWIGEVRARDLGHSLPPRPSSPLLTSIDGYLVLAP
;
A
#
# COMPACT_ATOMS: atom_id res chain seq x y z
N MET A 1 -8.49 -23.39 -3.34
CA MET A 1 -8.18 -21.96 -3.22
C MET A 1 -7.42 -21.58 -4.48
N SER A 2 -7.87 -20.58 -5.22
CA SER A 2 -7.17 -20.11 -6.42
C SER A 2 -5.88 -19.34 -6.04
N GLU A 3 -4.97 -19.14 -6.99
CA GLU A 3 -3.78 -18.30 -6.77
C GLU A 3 -4.20 -16.88 -6.33
N LEU A 4 -5.21 -16.31 -6.99
CA LEU A 4 -5.71 -14.98 -6.66
C LEU A 4 -6.25 -14.88 -5.23
N ASP A 5 -6.93 -15.92 -4.72
CA ASP A 5 -7.39 -15.93 -3.33
C ASP A 5 -6.22 -15.86 -2.35
N GLY A 6 -5.16 -16.64 -2.61
CA GLY A 6 -3.95 -16.61 -1.78
C GLY A 6 -3.24 -15.25 -1.80
N LEU A 7 -3.16 -14.61 -2.99
CA LEU A 7 -2.58 -13.28 -3.14
C LEU A 7 -3.42 -12.19 -2.45
N VAL A 8 -4.75 -12.27 -2.53
CA VAL A 8 -5.65 -11.34 -1.82
C VAL A 8 -5.51 -11.47 -0.31
N ASP A 9 -5.40 -12.69 0.20
CA ASP A 9 -5.18 -12.91 1.63
C ASP A 9 -3.81 -12.39 2.08
N GLU A 10 -2.79 -12.50 1.22
CA GLU A 10 -1.47 -11.92 1.52
C GLU A 10 -1.50 -10.39 1.47
N LEU A 11 -2.24 -9.78 0.53
CA LEU A 11 -2.41 -8.33 0.49
C LEU A 11 -3.08 -7.80 1.76
N ARG A 12 -4.10 -8.49 2.28
CA ARG A 12 -4.72 -8.13 3.56
C ARG A 12 -3.72 -8.20 4.72
N ARG A 13 -2.84 -9.23 4.74
CA ARG A 13 -1.78 -9.34 5.76
C ARG A 13 -0.76 -8.22 5.64
N ALA A 14 -0.38 -7.85 4.41
CA ALA A 14 0.53 -6.74 4.17
C ALA A 14 -0.05 -5.42 4.70
N TRP A 15 -1.32 -5.12 4.41
CA TRP A 15 -2.01 -3.94 4.95
C TRP A 15 -2.06 -3.96 6.48
N ALA A 16 -2.45 -5.07 7.09
CA ALA A 16 -2.51 -5.19 8.54
C ALA A 16 -1.13 -5.01 9.19
N TYR A 17 -0.08 -5.51 8.56
CA TYR A 17 1.29 -5.28 9.02
C TYR A 17 1.69 -3.81 8.91
N THR A 18 1.46 -3.18 7.76
CA THR A 18 1.71 -1.73 7.61
C THR A 18 0.96 -0.94 8.69
N ASP A 19 -0.32 -1.25 8.90
CA ASP A 19 -1.13 -0.55 9.91
C ASP A 19 -0.56 -0.71 11.32
N SER A 20 -0.02 -1.86 11.66
CA SER A 20 0.65 -2.08 12.96
C SER A 20 1.94 -1.25 13.17
N LEU A 21 2.50 -0.69 12.07
CA LEU A 21 3.69 0.14 12.12
C LEU A 21 3.40 1.63 12.42
N TRP A 22 2.17 2.09 12.32
CA TRP A 22 1.90 3.51 12.40
C TRP A 22 0.67 3.93 13.22
N LEU A 23 -0.28 3.03 13.49
CA LEU A 23 -1.55 3.41 14.16
C LEU A 23 -1.37 3.96 15.58
N ASP A 24 -0.28 3.63 16.25
CA ASP A 24 0.07 4.12 17.59
C ASP A 24 0.95 5.39 17.58
N LEU A 25 1.40 5.85 16.40
CA LEU A 25 2.20 7.05 16.27
C LEU A 25 1.34 8.32 16.37
N SER A 26 1.94 9.42 16.81
CA SER A 26 1.32 10.75 16.78
C SER A 26 1.30 11.34 15.36
N ASP A 27 0.53 12.41 15.15
CA ASP A 27 0.53 13.14 13.87
C ASP A 27 1.90 13.75 13.55
N ASP A 28 2.63 14.22 14.58
CA ASP A 28 3.97 14.78 14.41
C ASP A 28 4.96 13.70 13.97
N GLU A 29 4.91 12.51 14.56
CA GLU A 29 5.76 11.38 14.17
C GLU A 29 5.47 10.88 12.76
N VAL A 30 4.20 10.83 12.36
CA VAL A 30 3.80 10.44 11.01
C VAL A 30 4.29 11.45 9.95
N ARG A 31 4.40 12.74 10.32
CA ARG A 31 4.91 13.81 9.44
C ARG A 31 6.42 14.00 9.53
N TRP A 32 7.07 13.42 10.55
CA TRP A 32 8.50 13.59 10.75
C TRP A 32 9.32 12.98 9.61
N ARG A 33 10.45 13.62 9.28
CA ARG A 33 11.35 13.22 8.20
C ARG A 33 12.78 13.08 8.70
N PRO A 34 13.50 12.02 8.34
CA PRO A 34 14.92 11.88 8.65
C PRO A 34 15.78 13.01 8.08
N SER A 35 15.42 13.56 6.92
CA SER A 35 16.05 14.70 6.27
C SER A 35 15.04 15.44 5.37
N ALA A 36 15.41 16.61 4.87
CA ALA A 36 14.57 17.37 3.94
C ALA A 36 14.28 16.62 2.62
N GLN A 37 15.13 15.68 2.23
CA GLN A 37 14.97 14.86 1.02
C GLN A 37 14.35 13.49 1.29
N SER A 38 14.06 13.16 2.55
CA SER A 38 13.49 11.88 2.94
C SER A 38 11.97 11.96 3.01
N SER A 39 11.30 10.89 2.60
CA SER A 39 9.85 10.80 2.73
C SER A 39 9.46 10.54 4.20
N ALA A 40 8.38 11.19 4.64
CA ALA A 40 7.76 10.90 5.93
C ALA A 40 6.96 9.59 5.89
N ILE A 41 6.71 8.99 7.07
CA ILE A 41 5.83 7.82 7.18
C ILE A 41 4.48 8.08 6.52
N GLY A 42 3.87 9.26 6.77
CA GLY A 42 2.58 9.64 6.19
C GLY A 42 2.57 9.67 4.66
N TRP A 43 3.68 10.08 4.04
CA TRP A 43 3.78 10.00 2.59
C TRP A 43 3.82 8.53 2.11
N HIS A 44 4.63 7.67 2.74
CA HIS A 44 4.65 6.24 2.38
C HIS A 44 3.25 5.61 2.45
N LEU A 45 2.50 5.90 3.52
CA LEU A 45 1.14 5.40 3.73
C LEU A 45 0.17 5.86 2.64
N GLY A 46 0.20 7.15 2.32
CA GLY A 46 -0.64 7.72 1.27
C GLY A 46 -0.25 7.22 -0.12
N HIS A 47 1.06 7.13 -0.39
CA HIS A 47 1.59 6.63 -1.67
C HIS A 47 1.23 5.17 -1.93
N GLN A 48 1.33 4.29 -0.92
CA GLN A 48 0.86 2.90 -1.05
C GLN A 48 -0.61 2.83 -1.50
N ALA A 49 -1.48 3.63 -0.87
CA ALA A 49 -2.89 3.69 -1.21
C ALA A 49 -3.11 4.29 -2.62
N ALA A 50 -2.46 5.41 -2.95
CA ALA A 50 -2.58 6.05 -4.25
C ALA A 50 -2.15 5.13 -5.40
N VAL A 51 -1.02 4.41 -5.25
CA VAL A 51 -0.55 3.43 -6.24
C VAL A 51 -1.52 2.26 -6.37
N ALA A 52 -2.02 1.73 -5.27
CA ALA A 52 -3.00 0.64 -5.29
C ALA A 52 -4.28 1.07 -6.03
N HIS A 53 -4.80 2.25 -5.71
CA HIS A 53 -5.99 2.79 -6.36
C HIS A 53 -5.75 3.10 -7.83
N PHE A 54 -4.65 3.79 -8.17
CA PHE A 54 -4.27 4.08 -9.55
C PHE A 54 -4.19 2.80 -10.40
N THR A 55 -3.52 1.78 -9.87
CA THR A 55 -3.32 0.52 -10.57
C THR A 55 -4.64 -0.19 -10.83
N VAL A 56 -5.49 -0.31 -9.82
CA VAL A 56 -6.77 -1.01 -9.94
C VAL A 56 -7.72 -0.25 -10.86
N ARG A 57 -7.88 1.06 -10.69
CA ARG A 57 -8.80 1.85 -11.50
C ARG A 57 -8.40 1.94 -12.97
N ASN A 58 -7.11 1.90 -13.28
CA ASN A 58 -6.65 2.02 -14.67
C ASN A 58 -6.49 0.67 -15.37
N LEU A 59 -6.19 -0.41 -14.65
CA LEU A 59 -5.95 -1.73 -15.25
C LEU A 59 -7.13 -2.68 -15.12
N LEU A 60 -7.94 -2.55 -14.08
CA LEU A 60 -9.05 -3.49 -13.82
C LEU A 60 -10.43 -2.85 -14.02
N ALA A 61 -10.54 -1.54 -13.86
CA ALA A 61 -11.82 -0.84 -14.03
C ALA A 61 -11.57 0.64 -14.37
N ALA A 62 -12.11 1.14 -15.45
CA ALA A 62 -12.03 2.57 -15.77
C ALA A 62 -12.96 3.37 -14.82
N GLU A 63 -12.40 3.91 -13.74
CA GLU A 63 -13.16 4.67 -12.75
C GLU A 63 -12.44 5.92 -12.27
N ALA A 64 -13.20 6.85 -11.69
CA ALA A 64 -12.65 8.10 -11.16
C ALA A 64 -11.81 7.86 -9.90
N SER A 65 -10.90 8.79 -9.62
CA SER A 65 -10.18 8.84 -8.36
C SER A 65 -11.14 8.99 -7.16
N LEU A 66 -10.83 8.34 -6.04
CA LEU A 66 -11.54 8.50 -4.77
C LEU A 66 -11.21 9.84 -4.10
N ASP A 67 -9.97 10.30 -4.23
CA ASP A 67 -9.49 11.58 -3.71
C ASP A 67 -8.39 12.13 -4.64
N PRO A 68 -8.76 12.95 -5.66
CA PRO A 68 -7.78 13.49 -6.60
C PRO A 68 -6.71 14.36 -5.96
N GLU A 69 -7.03 15.02 -4.84
CA GLU A 69 -6.07 15.84 -4.11
C GLU A 69 -4.99 14.97 -3.45
N LEU A 70 -5.40 13.89 -2.78
CA LEU A 70 -4.45 12.95 -2.20
C LEU A 70 -3.65 12.20 -3.27
N ASP A 71 -4.28 11.77 -4.36
CA ASP A 71 -3.57 11.13 -5.47
C ASP A 71 -2.44 12.03 -6.00
N ALA A 72 -2.69 13.35 -6.15
CA ALA A 72 -1.69 14.30 -6.59
C ALA A 72 -0.58 14.54 -5.55
N LEU A 73 -0.95 14.63 -4.27
CA LEU A 73 0.01 14.84 -3.17
C LEU A 73 0.95 13.63 -2.97
N MET A 74 0.45 12.43 -3.25
CA MET A 74 1.15 11.16 -3.00
C MET A 74 1.89 10.61 -4.23
N ASP A 75 2.03 11.40 -5.29
CA ASP A 75 2.80 10.98 -6.46
C ASP A 75 4.30 10.81 -6.11
N SER A 76 5.02 10.03 -6.92
CA SER A 76 6.45 9.77 -6.74
C SER A 76 7.35 10.70 -7.59
N VAL A 77 6.76 11.59 -8.36
CA VAL A 77 7.48 12.46 -9.29
C VAL A 77 7.85 13.80 -8.64
N THR A 78 6.97 14.32 -7.78
CA THR A 78 7.21 15.56 -7.06
C THR A 78 8.30 15.38 -6.00
N PRO A 79 9.41 16.15 -6.06
CA PRO A 79 10.46 16.09 -5.03
C PRO A 79 9.91 16.42 -3.64
N GLU A 80 10.45 15.77 -2.60
CA GLU A 80 10.00 15.98 -1.20
C GLU A 80 9.93 17.45 -0.76
N PRO A 81 10.92 18.33 -1.07
CA PRO A 81 10.86 19.73 -0.67
C PRO A 81 9.71 20.51 -1.31
N ASP A 82 9.21 20.03 -2.45
CA ASP A 82 8.18 20.71 -3.25
C ASP A 82 6.77 20.16 -2.97
N ARG A 83 6.66 19.11 -2.13
CA ARG A 83 5.37 18.57 -1.71
C ARG A 83 4.70 19.46 -0.68
N GLY A 84 3.37 19.56 -0.77
CA GLY A 84 2.56 20.24 0.22
C GLY A 84 2.55 19.54 1.58
N ASP A 85 1.82 20.12 2.51
CA ASP A 85 1.65 19.53 3.85
C ASP A 85 0.94 18.17 3.78
N LEU A 86 1.49 17.21 4.51
CA LEU A 86 0.88 15.90 4.63
C LEU A 86 -0.43 15.97 5.44
N PRO A 87 -1.46 15.20 5.07
CA PRO A 87 -2.70 15.12 5.81
C PRO A 87 -2.47 14.54 7.23
N ASP A 88 -3.45 14.74 8.10
CA ASP A 88 -3.47 14.10 9.40
C ASP A 88 -3.69 12.57 9.29
N ARG A 89 -3.38 11.86 10.38
CA ARG A 89 -3.56 10.41 10.46
C ARG A 89 -4.98 9.96 10.17
N ALA A 90 -5.97 10.73 10.61
CA ALA A 90 -7.37 10.37 10.41
C ALA A 90 -7.76 10.42 8.93
N ARG A 91 -7.27 11.42 8.17
CA ARG A 91 -7.47 11.48 6.70
C ARG A 91 -6.74 10.35 5.99
N LEU A 92 -5.47 10.07 6.39
CA LEU A 92 -4.71 8.95 5.84
C LEU A 92 -5.39 7.61 6.10
N ALA A 93 -5.87 7.36 7.32
CA ALA A 93 -6.59 6.14 7.67
C ALA A 93 -7.86 5.95 6.83
N ARG A 94 -8.67 7.01 6.69
CA ARG A 94 -9.88 6.96 5.86
C ARG A 94 -9.57 6.67 4.39
N TYR A 95 -8.56 7.35 3.84
CA TYR A 95 -8.15 7.16 2.45
C TYR A 95 -7.66 5.73 2.21
N ARG A 96 -6.75 5.22 3.05
CA ARG A 96 -6.25 3.83 2.98
C ARG A 96 -7.39 2.81 3.08
N GLY A 97 -8.31 3.01 4.02
CA GLY A 97 -9.47 2.13 4.19
C GLY A 97 -10.38 2.12 2.96
N ALA A 98 -10.74 3.28 2.44
CA ALA A 98 -11.57 3.40 1.24
C ALA A 98 -10.90 2.77 0.01
N VAL A 99 -9.58 2.96 -0.15
CA VAL A 99 -8.82 2.32 -1.23
C VAL A 99 -8.79 0.80 -1.06
N ALA A 100 -8.53 0.30 0.15
CA ALA A 100 -8.50 -1.14 0.41
C ALA A 100 -9.84 -1.80 0.08
N GLU A 101 -10.96 -1.21 0.52
CA GLU A 101 -12.32 -1.67 0.17
C GLU A 101 -12.53 -1.69 -1.35
N ARG A 102 -12.10 -0.62 -2.04
CA ARG A 102 -12.24 -0.51 -3.49
C ARG A 102 -11.41 -1.55 -4.25
N VAL A 103 -10.16 -1.73 -3.85
CA VAL A 103 -9.28 -2.75 -4.43
C VAL A 103 -9.89 -4.15 -4.28
N LEU A 104 -10.34 -4.50 -3.09
CA LEU A 104 -10.96 -5.80 -2.84
C LEU A 104 -12.24 -6.01 -3.65
N ALA A 105 -13.11 -5.00 -3.73
CA ALA A 105 -14.33 -5.07 -4.53
C ALA A 105 -14.02 -5.31 -6.02
N ARG A 106 -13.05 -4.59 -6.58
CA ARG A 106 -12.68 -4.75 -7.99
C ARG A 106 -12.02 -6.09 -8.30
N VAL A 107 -11.15 -6.56 -7.42
CA VAL A 107 -10.55 -7.89 -7.56
C VAL A 107 -11.63 -8.98 -7.46
N ASP A 108 -12.62 -8.82 -6.59
CA ASP A 108 -13.75 -9.77 -6.48
C ASP A 108 -14.63 -9.78 -7.74
N GLU A 109 -14.93 -8.62 -8.32
CA GLU A 109 -15.65 -8.52 -9.58
C GLU A 109 -14.91 -9.23 -10.73
N VAL A 110 -13.59 -9.10 -10.81
CA VAL A 110 -12.78 -9.84 -11.78
C VAL A 110 -12.83 -11.34 -11.49
N ARG A 111 -12.71 -11.74 -10.21
CA ARG A 111 -12.75 -13.13 -9.77
C ARG A 111 -14.07 -13.81 -10.10
N THR A 112 -15.18 -13.12 -9.90
CA THR A 112 -16.54 -13.64 -10.15
C THR A 112 -16.98 -13.51 -11.60
N GLY A 113 -16.22 -12.79 -12.43
CA GLY A 113 -16.58 -12.53 -13.84
C GLY A 113 -17.66 -11.45 -14.00
N ALA A 114 -17.87 -10.59 -13.00
CA ALA A 114 -18.81 -9.49 -13.04
C ALA A 114 -18.38 -8.35 -14.00
N VAL A 115 -17.10 -8.28 -14.35
CA VAL A 115 -16.56 -7.35 -15.35
C VAL A 115 -16.39 -8.02 -16.71
N GLY A 116 -16.53 -7.27 -17.79
CA GLY A 116 -16.31 -7.76 -19.16
C GLY A 116 -14.90 -8.32 -19.37
N ALA A 117 -14.71 -9.26 -20.28
CA ALA A 117 -13.44 -9.95 -20.58
C ALA A 117 -12.76 -10.63 -19.36
N PRO A 118 -13.47 -11.46 -18.59
CA PRO A 118 -12.98 -11.98 -17.30
C PRO A 118 -11.72 -12.85 -17.41
N ALA A 119 -11.52 -13.56 -18.52
CA ALA A 119 -10.34 -14.42 -18.69
C ALA A 119 -9.04 -13.62 -18.76
N GLN A 120 -9.02 -12.57 -19.57
CA GLN A 120 -7.87 -11.68 -19.72
C GLN A 120 -7.62 -10.88 -18.42
N LEU A 121 -8.68 -10.37 -17.80
CA LEU A 121 -8.58 -9.59 -16.56
C LEU A 121 -8.11 -10.44 -15.39
N ARG A 122 -8.45 -11.74 -15.32
CA ARG A 122 -7.93 -12.62 -14.24
C ARG A 122 -6.42 -12.76 -14.31
N VAL A 123 -5.85 -12.91 -15.52
CA VAL A 123 -4.40 -12.98 -15.69
C VAL A 123 -3.73 -11.69 -15.23
N VAL A 124 -4.30 -10.54 -15.62
CA VAL A 124 -3.80 -9.23 -15.20
C VAL A 124 -3.97 -9.04 -13.68
N ALA A 125 -5.10 -9.47 -13.10
CA ALA A 125 -5.37 -9.32 -11.68
C ALA A 125 -4.34 -10.03 -10.81
N ASN A 126 -3.90 -11.24 -11.14
CA ASN A 126 -2.83 -11.92 -10.40
C ASN A 126 -1.55 -11.07 -10.38
N GLY A 127 -1.12 -10.55 -11.54
CA GLY A 127 0.05 -9.68 -11.63
C GLY A 127 -0.11 -8.37 -10.86
N VAL A 128 -1.29 -7.76 -10.91
CA VAL A 128 -1.61 -6.53 -10.17
C VAL A 128 -1.54 -6.78 -8.66
N VAL A 129 -2.24 -7.79 -8.15
CA VAL A 129 -2.25 -8.06 -6.71
C VAL A 129 -0.86 -8.46 -6.22
N ARG A 130 -0.09 -9.24 -6.99
CA ARG A 130 1.30 -9.58 -6.70
C ARG A 130 2.18 -8.33 -6.57
N ALA A 131 2.04 -7.39 -7.51
CA ALA A 131 2.77 -6.13 -7.48
C ALA A 131 2.39 -5.28 -6.25
N LEU A 132 1.10 -5.21 -5.92
CA LEU A 132 0.62 -4.47 -4.75
C LEU A 132 1.14 -5.06 -3.43
N VAL A 133 1.18 -6.39 -3.29
CA VAL A 133 1.77 -7.04 -2.10
C VAL A 133 3.24 -6.66 -1.94
N ASN A 134 4.02 -6.78 -3.01
CA ASN A 134 5.45 -6.43 -2.95
C ASN A 134 5.68 -4.95 -2.66
N HIS A 135 4.90 -4.06 -3.28
CA HIS A 135 4.96 -2.62 -3.06
C HIS A 135 4.58 -2.25 -1.61
N GLU A 136 3.54 -2.88 -1.06
CA GLU A 136 3.13 -2.66 0.32
C GLU A 136 4.23 -3.05 1.31
N TYR A 137 4.83 -4.25 1.16
CA TYR A 137 5.91 -4.70 2.03
C TYR A 137 7.20 -3.88 1.87
N GLN A 138 7.51 -3.39 0.67
CA GLN A 138 8.64 -2.51 0.44
C GLN A 138 8.51 -1.21 1.24
N HIS A 139 7.36 -0.55 1.15
CA HIS A 139 7.10 0.67 1.91
C HIS A 139 6.99 0.40 3.41
N ALA A 140 6.40 -0.72 3.83
CA ALA A 140 6.37 -1.13 5.23
C ALA A 140 7.77 -1.29 5.82
N GLN A 141 8.74 -1.79 5.04
CA GLN A 141 10.15 -1.85 5.47
C GLN A 141 10.70 -0.45 5.77
N TRP A 142 10.53 0.52 4.87
CA TRP A 142 11.00 1.89 5.08
C TRP A 142 10.30 2.58 6.26
N ILE A 143 8.98 2.40 6.40
CA ILE A 143 8.22 2.87 7.58
C ILE A 143 8.82 2.27 8.86
N GLY A 144 9.07 0.96 8.87
CA GLY A 144 9.66 0.26 10.01
C GLY A 144 11.05 0.77 10.37
N GLU A 145 11.87 1.11 9.38
CA GLU A 145 13.21 1.67 9.61
C GLU A 145 13.13 3.04 10.29
N VAL A 146 12.28 3.94 9.81
CA VAL A 146 12.07 5.25 10.45
C VAL A 146 11.51 5.07 11.86
N ARG A 147 10.47 4.22 12.01
CA ARG A 147 9.85 3.92 13.32
C ARG A 147 10.88 3.44 14.34
N ALA A 148 11.72 2.48 13.98
CA ALA A 148 12.65 1.86 14.93
C ALA A 148 13.91 2.69 15.16
N ARG A 149 14.56 3.15 14.09
CA ARG A 149 15.86 3.81 14.16
C ARG A 149 15.72 5.27 14.61
N ASP A 150 14.74 5.98 14.04
CA ASP A 150 14.68 7.43 14.17
C ASP A 150 13.68 7.86 15.28
N LEU A 151 12.56 7.15 15.42
CA LEU A 151 11.55 7.43 16.43
C LEU A 151 11.71 6.59 17.73
N GLY A 152 12.51 5.51 17.69
CA GLY A 152 12.82 4.69 18.87
C GLY A 152 11.69 3.75 19.30
N HIS A 153 10.69 3.50 18.46
CA HIS A 153 9.60 2.57 18.77
C HIS A 153 9.97 1.13 18.41
N SER A 154 9.42 0.17 19.17
CA SER A 154 9.56 -1.25 18.85
C SER A 154 8.85 -1.61 17.54
N LEU A 155 9.41 -2.59 16.81
CA LEU A 155 8.75 -3.14 15.64
C LEU A 155 7.74 -4.23 16.03
N PRO A 156 6.58 -4.29 15.37
CA PRO A 156 5.71 -5.46 15.46
C PRO A 156 6.38 -6.72 14.88
N PRO A 157 5.88 -7.91 15.24
CA PRO A 157 6.37 -9.15 14.64
C PRO A 157 6.29 -9.11 13.11
N ARG A 158 7.40 -9.50 12.47
CA ARG A 158 7.48 -9.53 11.01
C ARG A 158 6.55 -10.61 10.44
N PRO A 159 5.79 -10.33 9.37
CA PRO A 159 4.93 -11.31 8.73
C PRO A 159 5.70 -12.53 8.25
N SER A 160 5.06 -13.70 8.37
CA SER A 160 5.58 -14.97 7.85
C SER A 160 4.42 -15.71 7.17
N SER A 161 4.64 -16.12 5.94
CA SER A 161 3.71 -16.98 5.20
C SER A 161 4.46 -17.85 4.19
N PRO A 162 3.88 -18.96 3.72
CA PRO A 162 4.49 -19.79 2.67
C PRO A 162 4.68 -19.07 1.33
N LEU A 163 3.98 -17.94 1.13
CA LEU A 163 4.08 -17.13 -0.08
C LEU A 163 5.23 -16.12 -0.03
N LEU A 164 5.83 -15.90 1.15
CA LEU A 164 6.84 -14.87 1.35
C LEU A 164 8.25 -15.43 1.39
N THR A 165 9.18 -14.67 0.83
CA THR A 165 10.62 -14.84 0.99
C THR A 165 11.27 -13.50 1.33
N SER A 166 12.55 -13.52 1.70
CA SER A 166 13.31 -12.29 1.96
C SER A 166 14.42 -12.15 0.93
N ILE A 167 14.47 -10.99 0.26
CA ILE A 167 15.55 -10.62 -0.66
C ILE A 167 16.15 -9.30 -0.15
N ASP A 168 17.43 -9.31 0.19
CA ASP A 168 18.16 -8.14 0.70
C ASP A 168 17.47 -7.43 1.88
N GLY A 169 16.81 -8.22 2.74
CA GLY A 169 16.06 -7.69 3.89
C GLY A 169 14.60 -7.34 3.62
N TYR A 170 14.18 -7.20 2.36
CA TYR A 170 12.79 -6.93 1.98
C TYR A 170 11.95 -8.20 1.95
N LEU A 171 10.71 -8.11 2.46
CA LEU A 171 9.70 -9.15 2.22
C LEU A 171 9.17 -9.01 0.81
N VAL A 172 9.16 -10.13 0.09
CA VAL A 172 8.59 -10.20 -1.26
C VAL A 172 7.85 -11.52 -1.43
N LEU A 173 6.91 -11.56 -2.37
CA LEU A 173 6.31 -12.81 -2.78
C LEU A 173 7.37 -13.71 -3.43
N ALA A 174 7.42 -14.96 -3.01
CA ALA A 174 8.24 -15.98 -3.67
C ALA A 174 7.86 -16.11 -5.17
N PRO A 175 8.81 -16.46 -6.03
CA PRO A 175 8.59 -16.67 -7.46
C PRO A 175 7.48 -17.67 -7.78
#